data_13cba5cf28af27007a99d3c3b040eece
#
_entry.id   13cba5cf28af27007a99d3c3b040eece
#
_cell.length_a   1.000
_cell.length_b   1.000
_cell.length_c   1.000
_cell.angle_alpha   90.00
_cell.angle_beta   90.00
_cell.angle_gamma   90.00
#
_symmetry.space_group_name_H-M   'P 1'
#
loop_
_entity.id
_entity.type
_entity.pdbx_description
1 polymer ?
#
loop_
_entity_poly.entity_id
_entity_poly.type
_entity_poly.pdbx_seq_one_letter_code
_entity_poly.pdbx_strand_id
1 'polypeptide(L)'
;HAVRAYLASISCADARIGRVLDTLDKSPHAKKTIIVLWSDHGWHLGEKQHWHKTTLWEEATRVPFIISAPGYQSEVCERPVNLLDLYPTLNELTGLEANQSQDGVSLVPLLLDPKAQWNRPAVIEFKRGNAAVRSDRYRYIRYRDGGEELYDHHTDPHEWNNLAASADHTAVKKQLAEWIAKEWAESAPTKSAFSFDHNAFTWTNKKTDKSTHGKER
;
A
#
# COMPACT_ATOMS: atom_id res chain seq x y z
N HIS A 1 3.85 -26.17 -1.54
CA HIS A 1 3.49 -25.91 -2.95
C HIS A 1 3.07 -24.43 -3.19
N ALA A 2 2.26 -23.83 -2.30
CA ALA A 2 1.76 -22.45 -2.47
C ALA A 2 2.89 -21.40 -2.56
N VAL A 3 3.87 -21.44 -1.64
CA VAL A 3 5.03 -20.53 -1.65
C VAL A 3 5.79 -20.63 -2.98
N ARG A 4 6.04 -21.85 -3.49
CA ARG A 4 6.70 -22.06 -4.78
C ARG A 4 5.91 -21.44 -5.94
N ALA A 5 4.58 -21.59 -5.93
CA ALA A 5 3.71 -20.99 -6.96
C ALA A 5 3.75 -19.46 -6.90
N TYR A 6 3.76 -18.89 -5.70
CA TYR A 6 3.90 -17.44 -5.51
C TYR A 6 5.23 -16.92 -6.05
N LEU A 7 6.36 -17.57 -5.71
CA LEU A 7 7.67 -17.22 -6.24
C LEU A 7 7.75 -17.34 -7.77
N ALA A 8 7.13 -18.35 -8.34
CA ALA A 8 7.05 -18.50 -9.80
C ALA A 8 6.23 -17.36 -10.44
N SER A 9 5.18 -16.89 -9.77
CA SER A 9 4.39 -15.74 -10.21
C SER A 9 5.21 -14.45 -10.20
N ILE A 10 6.06 -14.25 -9.18
CA ILE A 10 7.00 -13.12 -9.12
C ILE A 10 7.96 -13.16 -10.31
N SER A 11 8.59 -14.32 -10.58
CA SER A 11 9.51 -14.46 -11.71
C SER A 11 8.81 -14.20 -13.06
N CYS A 12 7.56 -14.63 -13.19
CA CYS A 12 6.75 -14.35 -14.39
C CYS A 12 6.44 -12.85 -14.52
N ALA A 13 6.08 -12.18 -13.44
CA ALA A 13 5.82 -10.74 -13.43
C ALA A 13 7.09 -9.95 -13.80
N ASP A 14 8.22 -10.28 -13.17
CA ASP A 14 9.52 -9.67 -13.43
C ASP A 14 9.91 -9.75 -14.92
N ALA A 15 9.81 -10.95 -15.51
CA ALA A 15 10.08 -11.13 -16.93
C ALA A 15 9.15 -10.30 -17.84
N ARG A 16 7.89 -10.07 -17.45
CA ARG A 16 6.95 -9.24 -18.21
C ARG A 16 7.26 -7.75 -18.07
N ILE A 17 7.59 -7.31 -16.87
CA ILE A 17 8.04 -5.93 -16.59
C ILE A 17 9.31 -5.65 -17.39
N GLY A 18 10.30 -6.56 -17.37
CA GLY A 18 11.53 -6.42 -18.15
C GLY A 18 11.26 -6.19 -19.63
N ARG A 19 10.33 -6.95 -20.25
CA ARG A 19 9.96 -6.74 -21.66
C ARG A 19 9.37 -5.35 -21.94
N VAL A 20 8.61 -4.79 -20.99
CA VAL A 20 8.07 -3.43 -21.14
C VAL A 20 9.20 -2.41 -21.06
N LEU A 21 10.10 -2.57 -20.09
CA LEU A 21 11.26 -1.69 -19.91
C LEU A 21 12.20 -1.75 -21.12
N ASP A 22 12.51 -2.94 -21.63
CA ASP A 22 13.32 -3.13 -22.85
C ASP A 22 12.74 -2.42 -24.08
N THR A 23 11.39 -2.36 -24.15
CA THR A 23 10.70 -1.67 -25.24
C THR A 23 10.79 -0.16 -25.07
N LEU A 24 10.63 0.32 -23.85
CA LEU A 24 10.78 1.73 -23.51
C LEU A 24 12.20 2.21 -23.79
N ASP A 25 13.22 1.46 -23.37
CA ASP A 25 14.63 1.81 -23.54
C ASP A 25 15.04 1.98 -25.01
N LYS A 26 14.40 1.24 -25.91
CA LYS A 26 14.59 1.33 -27.36
C LYS A 26 13.76 2.44 -28.02
N SER A 27 12.91 3.11 -27.26
CA SER A 27 12.01 4.13 -27.77
C SER A 27 12.61 5.54 -27.67
N PRO A 28 12.12 6.52 -28.45
CA PRO A 28 12.53 7.92 -28.31
C PRO A 28 12.05 8.57 -27.00
N HIS A 29 11.28 7.85 -26.21
CA HIS A 29 10.70 8.34 -24.96
C HIS A 29 11.49 7.89 -23.71
N ALA A 30 12.47 7.00 -23.81
CA ALA A 30 13.23 6.44 -22.70
C ALA A 30 13.74 7.50 -21.73
N LYS A 31 14.33 8.58 -22.23
CA LYS A 31 14.90 9.66 -21.40
C LYS A 31 13.87 10.70 -20.89
N LYS A 32 12.59 10.54 -21.20
CA LYS A 32 11.52 11.48 -20.90
C LYS A 32 10.36 10.83 -20.14
N THR A 33 10.52 9.59 -19.72
CA THR A 33 9.48 8.81 -19.07
C THR A 33 9.79 8.65 -17.59
N ILE A 34 8.81 8.93 -16.75
CA ILE A 34 8.83 8.57 -15.33
C ILE A 34 8.29 7.16 -15.22
N ILE A 35 9.01 6.28 -14.54
CA ILE A 35 8.62 4.91 -14.30
C ILE A 35 8.27 4.77 -12.82
N VAL A 36 7.10 4.24 -12.53
CA VAL A 36 6.70 3.91 -11.15
C VAL A 36 6.30 2.45 -11.10
N LEU A 37 6.93 1.71 -10.21
CA LEU A 37 6.59 0.32 -9.90
C LEU A 37 6.12 0.25 -8.46
N TRP A 38 4.90 -0.26 -8.26
CA TRP A 38 4.35 -0.51 -6.93
C TRP A 38 3.40 -1.70 -6.93
N SER A 39 3.00 -2.13 -5.75
CA SER A 39 1.86 -3.04 -5.55
C SER A 39 0.80 -2.38 -4.68
N ASP A 40 -0.46 -2.75 -4.86
CA ASP A 40 -1.57 -2.24 -4.05
C ASP A 40 -1.56 -2.78 -2.61
N HIS A 41 -1.02 -3.98 -2.39
CA HIS A 41 -0.84 -4.62 -1.09
C HIS A 41 0.26 -5.68 -1.16
N GLY A 42 0.73 -6.10 0.01
CA GLY A 42 1.59 -7.25 0.19
C GLY A 42 0.79 -8.56 0.33
N TRP A 43 1.45 -9.63 0.82
CA TRP A 43 0.86 -10.95 0.89
C TRP A 43 1.54 -11.82 1.94
N HIS A 44 0.76 -12.46 2.82
CA HIS A 44 1.25 -13.46 3.75
C HIS A 44 1.39 -14.83 3.09
N LEU A 45 2.48 -15.51 3.39
CA LEU A 45 2.76 -16.87 2.93
C LEU A 45 2.83 -17.89 4.07
N GLY A 46 2.19 -17.57 5.19
CA GLY A 46 2.16 -18.37 6.41
C GLY A 46 2.68 -17.64 7.64
N GLU A 47 3.25 -16.44 7.48
CA GLU A 47 3.70 -15.62 8.60
C GLU A 47 2.53 -15.32 9.53
N LYS A 48 2.78 -15.32 10.83
CA LYS A 48 1.76 -15.16 11.88
C LYS A 48 0.56 -16.11 11.72
N GLN A 49 0.77 -17.32 11.12
CA GLN A 49 -0.25 -18.31 10.78
C GLN A 49 -1.34 -17.74 9.85
N HIS A 50 -1.02 -16.71 9.08
CA HIS A 50 -1.94 -16.06 8.15
C HIS A 50 -1.53 -16.31 6.70
N TRP A 51 -2.53 -16.39 5.83
CA TRP A 51 -2.38 -16.46 4.38
C TRP A 51 -3.17 -15.35 3.74
N HIS A 52 -2.76 -14.92 2.55
CA HIS A 52 -3.37 -13.81 1.81
C HIS A 52 -3.02 -12.43 2.37
N LYS A 53 -3.88 -11.49 2.13
CA LYS A 53 -3.81 -10.08 2.52
C LYS A 53 -4.86 -9.79 3.61
N THR A 54 -5.24 -8.55 3.79
CA THR A 54 -6.31 -8.11 4.69
C THR A 54 -5.94 -8.08 6.18
N THR A 55 -4.67 -7.81 6.45
CA THR A 55 -4.14 -7.50 7.77
C THR A 55 -3.49 -6.12 7.79
N LEU A 56 -3.15 -5.65 8.99
CA LEU A 56 -2.42 -4.40 9.20
C LEU A 56 -0.92 -4.63 9.51
N TRP A 57 -0.45 -5.86 9.38
CA TRP A 57 0.95 -6.25 9.59
C TRP A 57 1.82 -5.94 8.38
N GLU A 58 3.13 -5.92 8.60
CA GLU A 58 4.15 -5.54 7.62
C GLU A 58 4.00 -6.31 6.30
N GLU A 59 3.82 -7.64 6.34
CA GLU A 59 3.74 -8.49 5.15
C GLU A 59 2.59 -8.13 4.19
N ALA A 60 1.49 -7.60 4.72
CA ALA A 60 0.36 -7.16 3.91
C ALA A 60 0.43 -5.69 3.50
N THR A 61 1.20 -4.86 4.20
CA THR A 61 1.18 -3.41 4.03
C THR A 61 2.46 -2.83 3.45
N ARG A 62 3.58 -3.55 3.54
CA ARG A 62 4.82 -3.19 2.86
C ARG A 62 4.81 -3.73 1.44
N VAL A 63 5.00 -2.85 0.48
CA VAL A 63 4.99 -3.18 -0.95
C VAL A 63 6.26 -2.67 -1.63
N PRO A 64 6.65 -3.24 -2.78
CA PRO A 64 7.61 -2.59 -3.65
C PRO A 64 7.10 -1.20 -4.01
N PHE A 65 7.97 -0.18 -3.91
CA PHE A 65 7.64 1.16 -4.34
C PHE A 65 8.90 1.81 -4.90
N ILE A 66 8.97 1.90 -6.22
CA ILE A 66 10.14 2.37 -6.96
C ILE A 66 9.70 3.51 -7.87
N ILE A 67 10.39 4.63 -7.82
CA ILE A 67 10.20 5.76 -8.72
C ILE A 67 11.53 6.01 -9.44
N SER A 68 11.51 5.93 -10.76
CA SER A 68 12.62 6.31 -11.62
C SER A 68 12.20 7.49 -12.48
N ALA A 69 12.84 8.63 -12.29
CA ALA A 69 12.52 9.87 -12.99
C ALA A 69 13.78 10.47 -13.64
N PRO A 70 13.67 11.10 -14.82
CA PRO A 70 14.79 11.75 -15.47
C PRO A 70 15.43 12.83 -14.57
N GLY A 71 16.75 12.78 -14.44
CA GLY A 71 17.51 13.73 -13.61
C GLY A 71 17.68 13.35 -12.15
N TYR A 72 17.07 12.25 -11.69
CA TYR A 72 17.23 11.73 -10.35
C TYR A 72 18.20 10.55 -10.31
N GLN A 73 18.92 10.41 -9.20
CA GLN A 73 19.86 9.30 -9.00
C GLN A 73 19.18 8.07 -8.41
N SER A 74 19.77 6.90 -8.63
CA SER A 74 19.31 5.65 -8.05
C SER A 74 19.81 5.54 -6.61
N GLU A 75 18.89 5.64 -5.65
CA GLU A 75 19.16 5.60 -4.22
C GLU A 75 18.10 4.76 -3.51
N VAL A 76 18.39 4.31 -2.30
CA VAL A 76 17.44 3.62 -1.43
C VAL A 76 17.02 4.55 -0.31
N CYS A 77 15.70 4.76 -0.17
CA CYS A 77 15.11 5.49 0.93
C CYS A 77 14.41 4.51 1.88
N GLU A 78 14.77 4.54 3.16
CA GLU A 78 14.19 3.66 4.20
C GLU A 78 13.01 4.32 4.94
N ARG A 79 12.64 5.55 4.56
CA ARG A 79 11.53 6.27 5.20
C ARG A 79 10.19 5.60 4.85
N PRO A 80 9.32 5.35 5.85
CA PRO A 80 7.96 4.91 5.57
C PRO A 80 7.19 6.00 4.82
N VAL A 81 6.54 5.61 3.73
CA VAL A 81 5.73 6.50 2.89
C VAL A 81 4.41 5.81 2.55
N ASN A 82 3.43 6.55 2.07
CA ASN A 82 2.15 6.01 1.66
C ASN A 82 2.00 5.97 0.13
N LEU A 83 1.18 5.06 -0.38
CA LEU A 83 0.80 5.10 -1.80
C LEU A 83 -0.02 6.36 -2.14
N LEU A 84 -0.66 7.00 -1.16
CA LEU A 84 -1.30 8.31 -1.32
C LEU A 84 -0.33 9.40 -1.76
N ASP A 85 0.95 9.25 -1.43
CA ASP A 85 2.01 10.21 -1.75
C ASP A 85 2.41 10.15 -3.23
N LEU A 86 2.01 9.10 -3.96
CA LEU A 86 2.34 8.93 -5.38
C LEU A 86 1.76 10.04 -6.25
N TYR A 87 0.48 10.37 -6.06
CA TYR A 87 -0.19 11.34 -6.92
C TYR A 87 0.42 12.75 -6.79
N PRO A 88 0.58 13.34 -5.58
CA PRO A 88 1.25 14.63 -5.44
C PRO A 88 2.72 14.60 -5.92
N THR A 89 3.42 13.47 -5.78
CA THR A 89 4.77 13.30 -6.31
C THR A 89 4.79 13.40 -7.83
N LEU A 90 3.87 12.72 -8.51
CA LEU A 90 3.76 12.79 -9.97
C LEU A 90 3.38 14.19 -10.47
N ASN A 91 2.50 14.89 -9.75
CA ASN A 91 2.17 16.27 -10.09
C ASN A 91 3.43 17.16 -10.06
N GLU A 92 4.20 17.07 -8.98
CA GLU A 92 5.43 17.87 -8.85
C GLU A 92 6.48 17.48 -9.91
N LEU A 93 6.72 16.19 -10.12
CA LEU A 93 7.67 15.71 -11.13
C LEU A 93 7.31 16.10 -12.57
N THR A 94 6.02 16.30 -12.85
CA THR A 94 5.54 16.68 -14.18
C THR A 94 5.25 18.18 -14.33
N GLY A 95 5.44 18.96 -13.26
CA GLY A 95 5.19 20.41 -13.25
C GLY A 95 3.69 20.76 -13.26
N LEU A 96 2.81 19.84 -12.86
CA LEU A 96 1.39 20.10 -12.69
C LEU A 96 1.12 20.79 -11.36
N GLU A 97 0.04 21.57 -11.31
CA GLU A 97 -0.37 22.24 -10.07
C GLU A 97 -0.75 21.25 -8.97
N ALA A 98 -0.38 21.60 -7.73
CA ALA A 98 -0.74 20.81 -6.56
C ALA A 98 -2.24 20.87 -6.33
N ASN A 99 -2.86 19.71 -6.10
CA ASN A 99 -4.26 19.63 -5.70
C ASN A 99 -4.37 19.64 -4.18
N GLN A 100 -4.91 20.72 -3.61
CA GLN A 100 -5.03 20.93 -2.17
C GLN A 100 -6.00 19.97 -1.46
N SER A 101 -6.81 19.21 -2.20
CA SER A 101 -7.74 18.23 -1.64
C SER A 101 -7.11 16.84 -1.42
N GLN A 102 -5.81 16.71 -1.65
CA GLN A 102 -5.08 15.43 -1.47
C GLN A 102 -4.54 15.29 -0.05
N ASP A 103 -4.66 14.10 0.51
CA ASP A 103 -4.10 13.76 1.83
C ASP A 103 -2.60 13.38 1.75
N GLY A 104 -2.14 12.92 0.59
CA GLY A 104 -0.75 12.59 0.34
C GLY A 104 0.15 13.83 0.21
N VAL A 105 1.45 13.63 0.34
CA VAL A 105 2.48 14.65 0.14
C VAL A 105 3.50 14.20 -0.89
N SER A 106 4.15 15.15 -1.56
CA SER A 106 5.17 14.82 -2.55
C SER A 106 6.41 14.18 -1.91
N LEU A 107 6.90 13.12 -2.54
CA LEU A 107 8.14 12.42 -2.19
C LEU A 107 9.37 13.01 -2.90
N VAL A 108 9.24 14.07 -3.67
CA VAL A 108 10.37 14.71 -4.36
C VAL A 108 11.52 15.07 -3.41
N PRO A 109 11.29 15.57 -2.18
CA PRO A 109 12.37 15.78 -1.23
C PRO A 109 13.17 14.51 -0.90
N LEU A 110 12.51 13.35 -0.81
CA LEU A 110 13.16 12.06 -0.58
C LEU A 110 13.83 11.48 -1.83
N LEU A 111 13.35 11.84 -3.01
CA LEU A 111 14.01 11.50 -4.28
C LEU A 111 15.30 12.32 -4.49
N LEU A 112 15.38 13.52 -3.94
CA LEU A 112 16.56 14.38 -3.99
C LEU A 112 17.58 14.01 -2.90
N ASP A 113 17.12 13.71 -1.70
CA ASP A 113 17.92 13.25 -0.56
C ASP A 113 17.17 12.18 0.23
N PRO A 114 17.51 10.89 0.08
CA PRO A 114 16.88 9.78 0.81
C PRO A 114 16.98 9.88 2.33
N LYS A 115 17.89 10.72 2.83
CA LYS A 115 18.11 10.97 4.26
C LYS A 115 17.47 12.26 4.75
N ALA A 116 16.76 12.97 3.88
CA ALA A 116 16.07 14.21 4.24
C ALA A 116 15.19 13.99 5.48
N GLN A 117 14.99 15.05 6.25
CA GLN A 117 14.12 15.02 7.41
C GLN A 117 12.68 14.69 6.97
N TRP A 118 12.16 13.58 7.51
CA TRP A 118 10.83 13.08 7.19
C TRP A 118 10.10 12.72 8.49
N ASN A 119 9.19 13.58 8.90
CA ASN A 119 8.51 13.46 10.20
C ASN A 119 7.11 12.87 10.07
N ARG A 120 6.81 12.20 8.96
CA ARG A 120 5.52 11.57 8.70
C ARG A 120 5.65 10.06 8.74
N PRO A 121 4.89 9.35 9.57
CA PRO A 121 4.76 7.90 9.45
C PRO A 121 3.82 7.55 8.28
N ALA A 122 3.88 6.31 7.83
CA ALA A 122 2.85 5.76 6.97
C ALA A 122 1.61 5.39 7.82
N VAL A 123 0.43 5.82 7.38
CA VAL A 123 -0.85 5.49 8.02
C VAL A 123 -1.64 4.58 7.10
N ILE A 124 -2.04 3.43 7.62
CA ILE A 124 -2.76 2.40 6.89
C ILE A 124 -4.12 2.19 7.57
N GLU A 125 -5.17 2.20 6.79
CA GLU A 125 -6.53 1.96 7.28
C GLU A 125 -7.12 0.71 6.63
N PHE A 126 -7.77 -0.12 7.45
CA PHE A 126 -8.45 -1.32 6.97
C PHE A 126 -9.80 -1.47 7.65
N LYS A 127 -10.87 -1.26 6.91
CA LYS A 127 -12.24 -1.13 7.44
C LYS A 127 -12.33 0.01 8.46
N ARG A 128 -13.52 0.48 8.74
CA ARG A 128 -13.75 1.57 9.68
C ARG A 128 -13.27 1.22 11.09
N GLY A 129 -12.37 2.03 11.62
CA GLY A 129 -11.90 1.92 13.00
C GLY A 129 -10.66 1.04 13.21
N ASN A 130 -10.10 0.42 12.18
CA ASN A 130 -8.84 -0.30 12.30
C ASN A 130 -7.76 0.44 11.52
N ALA A 131 -6.65 0.75 12.19
CA ALA A 131 -5.54 1.46 11.59
C ALA A 131 -4.19 0.98 12.10
N ALA A 132 -3.18 1.10 11.25
CA ALA A 132 -1.79 0.97 11.64
C ALA A 132 -1.02 2.24 11.31
N VAL A 133 -0.05 2.56 12.15
CA VAL A 133 0.89 3.66 11.95
C VAL A 133 2.30 3.09 11.94
N ARG A 134 3.02 3.24 10.81
CA ARG A 134 4.39 2.76 10.62
C ARG A 134 5.33 3.95 10.60
N SER A 135 6.08 4.12 11.69
CA SER A 135 7.21 5.07 11.77
C SER A 135 8.52 4.39 11.34
N ASP A 136 9.64 5.09 11.35
CA ASP A 136 10.95 4.51 11.01
C ASP A 136 11.28 3.28 11.86
N ARG A 137 10.87 3.26 13.12
CA ARG A 137 11.19 2.18 14.05
C ARG A 137 10.00 1.33 14.45
N TYR A 138 8.85 1.94 14.71
CA TYR A 138 7.72 1.25 15.31
C TYR A 138 6.57 1.08 14.35
N ARG A 139 5.83 -0.02 14.52
CA ARG A 139 4.47 -0.19 14.01
C ARG A 139 3.50 -0.25 15.18
N TYR A 140 2.53 0.64 15.20
CA TYR A 140 1.41 0.62 16.13
C TYR A 140 0.13 0.30 15.38
N ILE A 141 -0.64 -0.65 15.88
CA ILE A 141 -1.94 -1.04 15.33
C ILE A 141 -3.00 -0.83 16.41
N ARG A 142 -4.10 -0.22 16.01
CA ARG A 142 -5.30 -0.09 16.85
C ARG A 142 -6.49 -0.66 16.10
N TYR A 143 -7.21 -1.54 16.76
CA TYR A 143 -8.41 -2.17 16.24
C TYR A 143 -9.67 -1.48 16.80
N ARG A 144 -10.77 -1.61 16.05
CA ARG A 144 -12.07 -1.03 16.40
C ARG A 144 -12.62 -1.53 17.75
N ASP A 145 -12.29 -2.75 18.13
CA ASP A 145 -12.70 -3.38 19.38
C ASP A 145 -11.87 -2.94 20.59
N GLY A 146 -10.87 -2.07 20.38
CA GLY A 146 -9.95 -1.59 21.40
C GLY A 146 -8.69 -2.43 21.54
N GLY A 147 -8.52 -3.51 20.76
CA GLY A 147 -7.27 -4.25 20.69
C GLY A 147 -6.12 -3.39 20.17
N GLU A 148 -4.92 -3.61 20.68
CA GLU A 148 -3.71 -2.88 20.29
C GLU A 148 -2.55 -3.82 20.06
N GLU A 149 -1.71 -3.46 19.09
CA GLU A 149 -0.42 -4.10 18.87
C GLU A 149 0.65 -3.01 18.69
N LEU A 150 1.86 -3.30 19.18
CA LEU A 150 3.04 -2.46 18.98
C LEU A 150 4.24 -3.36 18.72
N TYR A 151 5.00 -3.03 17.68
CA TYR A 151 6.19 -3.78 17.28
C TYR A 151 7.38 -2.85 17.07
N ASP A 152 8.56 -3.26 17.53
CA ASP A 152 9.82 -2.55 17.33
C ASP A 152 10.61 -3.21 16.18
N HIS A 153 10.56 -2.63 15.01
CA HIS A 153 11.20 -3.19 13.81
C HIS A 153 12.72 -3.21 13.84
N HIS A 154 13.38 -2.52 14.78
CA HIS A 154 14.83 -2.64 14.96
C HIS A 154 15.21 -3.99 15.59
N THR A 155 14.34 -4.58 16.40
CA THR A 155 14.61 -5.83 17.13
C THR A 155 13.69 -6.96 16.72
N ASP A 156 12.54 -6.65 16.15
CA ASP A 156 11.51 -7.62 15.73
C ASP A 156 10.89 -7.24 14.38
N PRO A 157 11.64 -7.36 13.27
CA PRO A 157 11.14 -7.00 11.93
C PRO A 157 10.00 -7.87 11.43
N HIS A 158 9.75 -9.03 12.08
CA HIS A 158 8.67 -9.95 11.73
C HIS A 158 7.43 -9.80 12.62
N GLU A 159 7.43 -8.86 13.55
CA GLU A 159 6.25 -8.54 14.39
C GLU A 159 5.75 -9.72 15.24
N TRP A 160 6.69 -10.48 15.84
CA TRP A 160 6.35 -11.63 16.68
C TRP A 160 5.96 -11.23 18.12
N ASN A 161 6.57 -10.17 18.65
CA ASN A 161 6.47 -9.78 20.04
C ASN A 161 5.66 -8.50 20.19
N ASN A 162 4.39 -8.63 20.57
CA ASN A 162 3.51 -7.49 20.82
C ASN A 162 3.89 -6.76 22.11
N LEU A 163 4.38 -5.52 21.98
CA LEU A 163 4.81 -4.64 23.08
C LEU A 163 3.69 -3.73 23.60
N ALA A 164 2.46 -3.82 23.09
CA ALA A 164 1.39 -2.88 23.40
C ALA A 164 1.02 -2.85 24.88
N ALA A 165 1.20 -3.95 25.63
CA ALA A 165 0.95 -4.04 27.06
C ALA A 165 2.10 -3.52 27.94
N SER A 166 3.28 -3.25 27.35
CA SER A 166 4.45 -2.78 28.11
C SER A 166 4.31 -1.32 28.52
N ALA A 167 4.51 -1.04 29.81
CA ALA A 167 4.48 0.31 30.37
C ALA A 167 5.58 1.21 29.75
N ASP A 168 6.72 0.65 29.41
CA ASP A 168 7.87 1.37 28.83
C ASP A 168 7.56 1.96 27.45
N HIS A 169 6.54 1.45 26.77
CA HIS A 169 6.13 1.87 25.45
C HIS A 169 4.89 2.77 25.41
N THR A 170 4.36 3.17 26.56
CA THR A 170 3.15 4.01 26.65
C THR A 170 3.31 5.33 25.89
N ALA A 171 4.45 5.99 26.02
CA ALA A 171 4.71 7.27 25.36
C ALA A 171 4.73 7.13 23.83
N VAL A 172 5.41 6.12 23.31
CA VAL A 172 5.48 5.89 21.84
C VAL A 172 4.13 5.50 21.26
N LYS A 173 3.34 4.68 21.96
CA LYS A 173 1.97 4.36 21.54
C LYS A 173 1.12 5.62 21.44
N LYS A 174 1.16 6.48 22.47
CA LYS A 174 0.41 7.74 22.47
C LYS A 174 0.78 8.63 21.29
N GLN A 175 2.08 8.80 21.03
CA GLN A 175 2.58 9.59 19.91
C GLN A 175 2.10 9.03 18.56
N LEU A 176 2.17 7.71 18.35
CA LEU A 176 1.72 7.08 17.10
C LEU A 176 0.20 7.13 16.94
N ALA A 177 -0.55 7.00 18.04
CA ALA A 177 -2.01 7.09 18.04
C ALA A 177 -2.54 8.46 17.57
N GLU A 178 -1.75 9.53 17.70
CA GLU A 178 -2.12 10.87 17.25
C GLU A 178 -2.30 10.96 15.71
N TRP A 179 -1.67 10.05 14.97
CA TRP A 179 -1.77 9.97 13.51
C TRP A 179 -3.02 9.24 13.03
N ILE A 180 -3.69 8.49 13.91
CA ILE A 180 -4.91 7.78 13.55
C ILE A 180 -6.08 8.75 13.47
N ALA A 181 -6.86 8.66 12.41
CA ALA A 181 -8.05 9.49 12.23
C ALA A 181 -8.98 9.42 13.46
N LYS A 182 -9.46 10.57 13.89
CA LYS A 182 -10.44 10.69 14.98
C LYS A 182 -11.85 10.46 14.46
N GLU A 183 -12.11 10.85 13.24
CA GLU A 183 -13.37 10.70 12.55
C GLU A 183 -13.18 9.79 11.33
N TRP A 184 -14.15 8.94 11.08
CA TRP A 184 -14.13 7.96 10.00
C TRP A 184 -15.33 8.18 9.10
N ALA A 185 -15.09 8.17 7.81
CA ALA A 185 -16.16 8.21 6.83
C ALA A 185 -17.15 7.05 7.06
N GLU A 186 -18.40 7.28 6.74
CA GLU A 186 -19.41 6.21 6.72
C GLU A 186 -19.00 5.12 5.74
N SER A 187 -19.25 3.87 6.12
CA SER A 187 -18.99 2.75 5.23
C SER A 187 -19.83 2.89 3.96
N ALA A 188 -19.19 2.74 2.82
CA ALA A 188 -19.91 2.69 1.55
C ALA A 188 -20.98 1.57 1.59
N PRO A 189 -22.14 1.76 0.96
CA PRO A 189 -23.18 0.73 0.90
C PRO A 189 -22.59 -0.57 0.32
N THR A 190 -22.59 -1.64 1.11
CA THR A 190 -22.00 -2.92 0.74
C THR A 190 -22.83 -3.74 -0.25
N LYS A 191 -24.02 -3.28 -0.58
CA LYS A 191 -24.89 -3.98 -1.54
C LYS A 191 -24.43 -3.65 -2.95
N SER A 192 -23.76 -4.60 -3.59
CA SER A 192 -23.56 -4.56 -5.02
C SER A 192 -24.90 -4.32 -5.71
N ALA A 193 -24.95 -3.36 -6.62
CA ALA A 193 -26.13 -3.11 -7.48
C ALA A 193 -26.40 -4.28 -8.43
N PHE A 194 -25.46 -5.21 -8.52
CA PHE A 194 -25.52 -6.37 -9.40
C PHE A 194 -25.40 -7.66 -8.61
N SER A 195 -26.06 -8.72 -9.09
CA SER A 195 -25.80 -10.11 -8.74
C SER A 195 -25.17 -10.82 -9.95
N PHE A 196 -24.28 -11.77 -9.68
CA PHE A 196 -23.67 -12.59 -10.71
C PHE A 196 -24.05 -14.05 -10.47
N ASP A 197 -24.60 -14.69 -11.50
CA ASP A 197 -24.84 -16.13 -11.53
C ASP A 197 -23.63 -16.81 -12.18
N HIS A 198 -22.89 -17.57 -11.39
CA HIS A 198 -21.69 -18.28 -11.84
C HIS A 198 -21.99 -19.45 -12.80
N ASN A 199 -23.20 -20.01 -12.75
CA ASN A 199 -23.59 -21.12 -13.64
C ASN A 199 -24.08 -20.62 -14.99
N ALA A 200 -24.85 -19.55 -14.98
CA ALA A 200 -25.39 -18.96 -16.21
C ALA A 200 -24.50 -17.86 -16.82
N PHE A 201 -23.38 -17.50 -16.15
CA PHE A 201 -22.52 -16.36 -16.52
C PHE A 201 -23.30 -15.08 -16.77
N THR A 202 -24.27 -14.81 -15.90
CA THR A 202 -25.22 -13.71 -16.08
C THR A 202 -25.08 -12.67 -14.99
N TRP A 203 -25.02 -11.39 -15.38
CA TRP A 203 -25.11 -10.26 -14.47
C TRP A 203 -26.52 -9.71 -14.44
N THR A 204 -27.11 -9.61 -13.27
CA THR A 204 -28.45 -9.00 -13.08
C THR A 204 -28.31 -7.72 -12.27
N ASN A 205 -28.84 -6.62 -12.80
CA ASN A 205 -28.95 -5.37 -12.06
C ASN A 205 -30.16 -5.46 -11.11
N LYS A 206 -29.88 -5.50 -9.80
CA LYS A 206 -30.89 -5.65 -8.73
C LYS A 206 -31.94 -4.54 -8.65
N LYS A 207 -31.65 -3.38 -9.26
CA LYS A 207 -32.61 -2.25 -9.29
C LYS A 207 -33.56 -2.29 -10.49
N THR A 208 -33.13 -2.88 -11.59
CA THR A 208 -33.87 -2.84 -12.87
C THR A 208 -34.26 -4.22 -13.36
N ASP A 209 -33.85 -5.30 -12.68
CA ASP A 209 -33.98 -6.71 -13.08
C ASP A 209 -33.48 -7.01 -14.51
N LYS A 210 -32.73 -6.09 -15.10
CA LYS A 210 -32.12 -6.31 -16.42
C LYS A 210 -30.89 -7.20 -16.27
N SER A 211 -30.90 -8.30 -17.00
CA SER A 211 -29.77 -9.23 -17.08
C SER A 211 -29.02 -9.06 -18.38
N THR A 212 -27.69 -9.18 -18.29
CA THR A 212 -26.79 -9.24 -19.44
C THR A 212 -25.97 -10.51 -19.37
N HIS A 213 -25.94 -11.28 -20.45
CA HIS A 213 -25.06 -12.44 -20.56
C HIS A 213 -23.64 -11.99 -20.87
N GLY A 214 -22.65 -12.59 -20.20
CA GLY A 214 -21.27 -12.51 -20.62
C GLY A 214 -21.16 -13.13 -22.03
N LYS A 215 -20.57 -12.42 -22.98
CA LYS A 215 -20.24 -13.02 -24.26
C LYS A 215 -19.15 -14.05 -24.02
N GLU A 216 -19.39 -15.30 -24.40
CA GLU A 216 -18.31 -16.27 -24.58
C GLU A 216 -17.29 -15.67 -25.56
N ARG A 217 -16.01 -15.68 -25.13
CA ARG A 217 -14.87 -15.37 -26.01
C ARG A 217 -14.17 -16.65 -26.39
#